data_cdf7cc7da1a6ce68fb45a601341ad239
#
_entry.id   cdf7cc7da1a6ce68fb45a601341ad239
#
_cell.length_a   1.000
_cell.length_b   1.000
_cell.length_c   1.000
_cell.angle_alpha   90.00
_cell.angle_beta   90.00
_cell.angle_gamma   90.00
#
_symmetry.space_group_name_H-M   'P 1'
#
loop_
_entity.id
_entity.type
_entity.pdbx_description
1 polymer ?
#
loop_
_entity_poly.entity_id
_entity_poly.type
_entity_poly.pdbx_seq_one_letter_code
_entity_poly.pdbx_strand_id
1 'polypeptide(L)'
;MLIGYARVSTLDQNLDLQLDALKTAGCEKTFTDKMSGTKARPGLDEALAFLRPGDALVVWKLDRLGRRTVKLIQLIEELKERGIGFKSLSNAIDTMTPEGMFIYRISSSFAELERDLARERTMAGLQAARARGRKGGRRPKLTEDQAKLAAKMFDDPTNNVKDIIAAFKVPRSTLYRAAQPHRKHASGQEQAHAH
;
A
#
# COMPACT_ATOMS: atom_id res chain seq x y z
N MET A 1 25.79 -5.21 18.84
CA MET A 1 26.68 -4.91 17.69
C MET A 1 26.01 -3.89 16.77
N LEU A 2 26.78 -3.18 15.91
CA LEU A 2 26.22 -2.24 14.93
C LEU A 2 26.21 -2.89 13.55
N ILE A 3 25.03 -2.96 12.92
CA ILE A 3 24.82 -3.56 11.60
C ILE A 3 24.41 -2.47 10.63
N GLY A 4 25.22 -2.26 9.60
CA GLY A 4 25.02 -1.26 8.58
C GLY A 4 24.04 -1.72 7.49
N TYR A 5 23.25 -0.78 6.97
CA TYR A 5 22.49 -0.98 5.74
C TYR A 5 22.69 0.21 4.80
N ALA A 6 23.07 -0.11 3.55
CA ALA A 6 23.26 0.88 2.50
C ALA A 6 22.41 0.53 1.27
N ARG A 7 21.87 1.57 0.60
CA ARG A 7 21.09 1.40 -0.61
C ARG A 7 21.47 2.42 -1.67
N VAL A 8 21.67 1.95 -2.90
CA VAL A 8 21.92 2.81 -4.06
C VAL A 8 20.90 2.59 -5.16
N SER A 9 20.60 3.64 -5.90
CA SER A 9 19.97 3.53 -7.22
C SER A 9 21.07 3.22 -8.26
N THR A 10 20.73 2.62 -9.40
CA THR A 10 21.66 2.29 -10.48
C THR A 10 22.44 3.49 -11.04
N LEU A 11 22.03 4.72 -10.70
CA LEU A 11 22.66 5.99 -11.12
C LEU A 11 23.44 6.68 -9.98
N ASP A 12 23.45 6.12 -8.77
CA ASP A 12 24.11 6.75 -7.61
C ASP A 12 25.54 6.25 -7.47
N GLN A 13 26.50 7.14 -7.69
CA GLN A 13 27.94 6.94 -7.45
C GLN A 13 28.32 6.96 -5.94
N ASN A 14 27.34 7.00 -5.03
CA ASN A 14 27.55 7.28 -3.60
C ASN A 14 27.45 6.03 -2.71
N LEU A 15 27.67 4.81 -3.22
CA LEU A 15 27.73 3.64 -2.34
C LEU A 15 28.94 3.68 -1.42
N ASP A 16 30.10 4.05 -1.95
CA ASP A 16 31.37 4.08 -1.22
C ASP A 16 31.29 5.06 -0.04
N LEU A 17 30.72 6.25 -0.24
CA LEU A 17 30.48 7.21 0.83
C LEU A 17 29.61 6.67 1.96
N GLN A 18 28.57 5.87 1.62
CA GLN A 18 27.72 5.26 2.62
C GLN A 18 28.48 4.15 3.39
N LEU A 19 29.23 3.31 2.67
CA LEU A 19 30.01 2.23 3.26
C LEU A 19 31.11 2.78 4.18
N ASP A 20 31.81 3.81 3.76
CA ASP A 20 32.83 4.47 4.56
C ASP A 20 32.25 5.10 5.83
N ALA A 21 31.10 5.79 5.72
CA ALA A 21 30.40 6.35 6.86
C ALA A 21 29.94 5.28 7.85
N LEU A 22 29.39 4.16 7.36
CA LEU A 22 28.97 3.03 8.20
C LEU A 22 30.16 2.35 8.86
N LYS A 23 31.28 2.18 8.15
CA LYS A 23 32.51 1.63 8.69
C LYS A 23 33.09 2.55 9.78
N THR A 24 33.16 3.87 9.53
CA THR A 24 33.61 4.86 10.50
C THR A 24 32.72 4.89 11.75
N ALA A 25 31.43 4.63 11.60
CA ALA A 25 30.49 4.51 12.72
C ALA A 25 30.65 3.21 13.53
N GLY A 26 31.55 2.31 13.13
CA GLY A 26 31.82 1.05 13.81
C GLY A 26 30.89 -0.09 13.46
N CYS A 27 30.25 -0.07 12.28
CA CYS A 27 29.44 -1.19 11.84
C CYS A 27 30.32 -2.41 11.55
N GLU A 28 30.02 -3.54 12.20
CA GLU A 28 30.78 -4.78 12.07
C GLU A 28 30.43 -5.53 10.77
N LYS A 29 29.20 -5.39 10.31
CA LYS A 29 28.71 -5.96 9.05
C LYS A 29 27.78 -4.97 8.36
N THR A 30 27.84 -4.93 7.02
CA THR A 30 26.97 -4.04 6.23
C THR A 30 26.29 -4.87 5.13
N PHE A 31 24.97 -4.71 5.04
CA PHE A 31 24.14 -5.27 3.97
C PHE A 31 23.83 -4.20 2.94
N THR A 32 23.71 -4.59 1.67
CA THR A 32 23.52 -3.61 0.59
C THR A 32 22.43 -4.03 -0.37
N ASP A 33 21.65 -3.06 -0.85
CA ASP A 33 20.70 -3.24 -1.95
C ASP A 33 21.05 -2.32 -3.13
N LYS A 34 21.11 -2.90 -4.34
CA LYS A 34 21.19 -2.14 -5.61
C LYS A 34 19.80 -2.13 -6.23
N MET A 35 19.18 -0.95 -6.30
CA MET A 35 17.85 -0.82 -6.90
C MET A 35 17.92 -0.83 -8.43
N SER A 36 17.54 -1.95 -9.02
CA SER A 36 17.17 -2.07 -10.43
C SER A 36 15.65 -2.28 -10.55
N GLY A 37 14.86 -1.21 -10.43
CA GLY A 37 13.42 -1.25 -10.75
C GLY A 37 12.50 -2.12 -9.87
N THR A 38 13.01 -3.05 -9.10
CA THR A 38 12.21 -3.95 -8.24
C THR A 38 11.96 -3.36 -6.86
N LYS A 39 10.77 -3.63 -6.31
CA LYS A 39 10.40 -3.23 -4.93
C LYS A 39 11.04 -4.12 -3.86
N ALA A 40 11.66 -5.23 -4.23
CA ALA A 40 12.30 -6.18 -3.33
C ALA A 40 13.59 -5.58 -2.73
N ARG A 41 13.85 -5.86 -1.46
CA ARG A 41 15.01 -5.40 -0.69
C ARG A 41 15.66 -6.56 0.04
N PRO A 42 16.23 -7.51 -0.69
CA PRO A 42 16.80 -8.71 -0.08
C PRO A 42 17.88 -8.37 0.94
N GLY A 43 18.71 -7.36 0.70
CA GLY A 43 19.74 -6.95 1.63
C GLY A 43 19.19 -6.37 2.94
N LEU A 44 18.06 -5.63 2.89
CA LEU A 44 17.38 -5.19 4.10
C LEU A 44 16.75 -6.37 4.85
N ASP A 45 16.10 -7.28 4.14
CA ASP A 45 15.47 -8.45 4.72
C ASP A 45 16.51 -9.36 5.39
N GLU A 46 17.69 -9.54 4.78
CA GLU A 46 18.81 -10.24 5.37
C GLU A 46 19.38 -9.53 6.61
N ALA A 47 19.51 -8.20 6.57
CA ALA A 47 19.94 -7.42 7.72
C ALA A 47 18.96 -7.59 8.90
N LEU A 48 17.65 -7.50 8.65
CA LEU A 48 16.62 -7.67 9.66
C LEU A 48 16.57 -9.08 10.23
N ALA A 49 16.87 -10.11 9.43
CA ALA A 49 16.97 -11.49 9.88
C ALA A 49 18.25 -11.74 10.70
N PHE A 50 19.31 -11.01 10.43
CA PHE A 50 20.61 -11.13 11.13
C PHE A 50 20.59 -10.48 12.51
N LEU A 51 19.85 -9.38 12.68
CA LEU A 51 19.80 -8.56 13.90
C LEU A 51 19.17 -9.33 15.08
N ARG A 52 19.78 -9.20 16.26
CA ARG A 52 19.35 -9.78 17.53
C ARG A 52 19.02 -8.67 18.55
N PRO A 53 18.27 -8.99 19.62
CA PRO A 53 18.06 -8.06 20.73
C PRO A 53 19.40 -7.53 21.27
N GLY A 54 19.51 -6.21 21.45
CA GLY A 54 20.73 -5.51 21.84
C GLY A 54 21.61 -5.04 20.69
N ASP A 55 21.35 -5.46 19.45
CA ASP A 55 21.99 -4.91 18.26
C ASP A 55 21.36 -3.59 17.83
N ALA A 56 21.98 -2.89 16.86
CA ALA A 56 21.39 -1.72 16.25
C ALA A 56 21.54 -1.72 14.72
N LEU A 57 20.46 -1.38 14.02
CA LEU A 57 20.47 -1.11 12.59
C LEU A 57 20.95 0.33 12.35
N VAL A 58 22.01 0.48 11.57
CA VAL A 58 22.61 1.79 11.26
C VAL A 58 22.46 2.09 9.78
N VAL A 59 21.99 3.29 9.46
CA VAL A 59 21.90 3.78 8.08
C VAL A 59 22.57 5.14 7.95
N TRP A 60 23.07 5.45 6.76
CA TRP A 60 23.64 6.77 6.52
C TRP A 60 22.57 7.86 6.58
N LYS A 61 21.44 7.66 5.86
CA LYS A 61 20.28 8.57 5.83
C LYS A 61 18.98 7.78 5.86
N LEU A 62 17.93 8.38 6.41
CA LEU A 62 16.58 7.77 6.49
C LEU A 62 15.99 7.40 5.13
N ASP A 63 16.26 8.19 4.08
CA ASP A 63 15.77 7.94 2.73
C ASP A 63 16.33 6.64 2.11
N ARG A 64 17.41 6.10 2.65
CA ARG A 64 17.97 4.80 2.28
C ARG A 64 17.05 3.65 2.70
N LEU A 65 16.30 3.78 3.79
CA LEU A 65 15.28 2.80 4.21
C LEU A 65 13.96 2.95 3.46
N GLY A 66 13.63 4.15 2.95
CA GLY A 66 12.43 4.36 2.17
C GLY A 66 12.01 5.81 2.04
N ARG A 67 11.23 6.11 0.99
CA ARG A 67 10.68 7.45 0.74
C ARG A 67 9.36 7.70 1.49
N ARG A 68 8.76 6.68 2.10
CA ARG A 68 7.49 6.80 2.83
C ARG A 68 7.75 6.78 4.32
N THR A 69 7.59 7.92 4.96
CA THR A 69 7.80 8.12 6.40
C THR A 69 7.03 7.10 7.24
N VAL A 70 5.80 6.76 6.85
CA VAL A 70 4.97 5.77 7.54
C VAL A 70 5.63 4.39 7.62
N LYS A 71 6.20 3.90 6.52
CA LYS A 71 6.87 2.58 6.51
C LYS A 71 8.16 2.59 7.32
N LEU A 72 8.83 3.73 7.37
CA LEU A 72 10.02 3.91 8.19
C LEU A 72 9.68 3.84 9.68
N ILE A 73 8.62 4.53 10.09
CA ILE A 73 8.14 4.51 11.48
C ILE A 73 7.76 3.08 11.88
N GLN A 74 6.98 2.37 11.06
CA GLN A 74 6.61 0.98 11.30
C GLN A 74 7.84 0.08 11.47
N LEU A 75 8.84 0.23 10.61
CA LEU A 75 10.08 -0.54 10.73
C LEU A 75 10.82 -0.23 12.03
N ILE A 76 10.90 1.03 12.45
CA ILE A 76 11.57 1.40 13.70
C ILE A 76 10.80 0.87 14.92
N GLU A 77 9.46 0.85 14.86
CA GLU A 77 8.64 0.25 15.91
C GLU A 77 8.85 -1.27 16.01
N GLU A 78 8.85 -1.97 14.87
CA GLU A 78 9.16 -3.41 14.80
C GLU A 78 10.55 -3.72 15.37
N LEU A 79 11.56 -2.92 15.05
CA LEU A 79 12.90 -3.07 15.62
C LEU A 79 12.90 -2.88 17.14
N LYS A 80 12.19 -1.87 17.62
CA LYS A 80 12.06 -1.58 19.05
C LYS A 80 11.36 -2.72 19.80
N GLU A 81 10.28 -3.27 19.27
CA GLU A 81 9.57 -4.43 19.84
C GLU A 81 10.49 -5.66 19.94
N ARG A 82 11.41 -5.81 18.99
CA ARG A 82 12.45 -6.86 19.01
C ARG A 82 13.65 -6.53 19.90
N GLY A 83 13.66 -5.38 20.59
CA GLY A 83 14.80 -4.93 21.39
C GLY A 83 16.03 -4.51 20.57
N ILE A 84 15.83 -4.08 19.32
CA ILE A 84 16.88 -3.67 18.39
C ILE A 84 16.89 -2.14 18.27
N GLY A 85 18.06 -1.53 18.40
CA GLY A 85 18.27 -0.10 18.22
C GLY A 85 18.20 0.31 16.73
N PHE A 86 17.93 1.59 16.50
CA PHE A 86 18.01 2.19 15.17
C PHE A 86 18.80 3.51 15.23
N LYS A 87 19.72 3.71 14.27
CA LYS A 87 20.54 4.92 14.17
C LYS A 87 20.65 5.42 12.73
N SER A 88 20.48 6.73 12.54
CA SER A 88 20.77 7.42 11.28
C SER A 88 21.96 8.36 11.46
N LEU A 89 23.01 8.21 10.63
CA LEU A 89 24.26 8.96 10.80
C LEU A 89 24.13 10.45 10.42
N SER A 90 23.27 10.75 9.45
CA SER A 90 23.08 12.14 8.97
C SER A 90 21.88 12.86 9.59
N ASN A 91 21.06 12.15 10.34
CA ASN A 91 19.93 12.70 11.06
C ASN A 91 20.15 12.46 12.55
N ALA A 92 19.73 13.37 13.42
CA ALA A 92 19.86 13.23 14.87
C ALA A 92 18.90 12.17 15.46
N ILE A 93 18.73 11.04 14.77
CA ILE A 93 17.87 9.93 15.23
C ILE A 93 18.76 8.77 15.66
N ASP A 94 18.73 8.51 16.96
CA ASP A 94 19.38 7.36 17.59
C ASP A 94 18.43 6.86 18.69
N THR A 95 17.73 5.75 18.41
CA THR A 95 16.72 5.25 19.36
C THR A 95 17.32 4.63 20.63
N MET A 96 18.65 4.53 20.69
CA MET A 96 19.38 4.06 21.87
C MET A 96 19.68 5.18 22.87
N THR A 97 19.51 6.46 22.46
CA THR A 97 19.69 7.62 23.34
C THR A 97 18.34 8.28 23.67
N PRO A 98 18.18 8.88 24.86
CA PRO A 98 16.96 9.61 25.22
C PRO A 98 16.65 10.75 24.24
N GLU A 99 17.65 11.50 23.83
CA GLU A 99 17.53 12.65 22.92
C GLU A 99 17.09 12.19 21.52
N GLY A 100 17.74 11.17 20.97
CA GLY A 100 17.39 10.60 19.66
C GLY A 100 16.02 9.94 19.66
N MET A 101 15.63 9.30 20.77
CA MET A 101 14.29 8.76 20.95
C MET A 101 13.24 9.89 21.02
N PHE A 102 13.55 11.02 21.64
CA PHE A 102 12.66 12.19 21.66
C PHE A 102 12.43 12.76 20.26
N ILE A 103 13.50 12.95 19.49
CA ILE A 103 13.43 13.41 18.09
C ILE A 103 12.63 12.42 17.23
N TYR A 104 12.85 11.11 17.42
CA TYR A 104 12.07 10.08 16.74
C TYR A 104 10.56 10.21 17.04
N ARG A 105 10.18 10.38 18.31
CA ARG A 105 8.77 10.52 18.73
C ARG A 105 8.10 11.75 18.10
N ILE A 106 8.80 12.89 18.11
CA ILE A 106 8.30 14.11 17.46
C ILE A 106 8.09 13.87 15.97
N SER A 107 9.08 13.30 15.29
CA SER A 107 9.00 13.00 13.85
C SER A 107 7.84 12.04 13.52
N SER A 108 7.60 11.05 14.38
CA SER A 108 6.49 10.12 14.25
C SER A 108 5.14 10.81 14.38
N SER A 109 4.98 11.68 15.39
CA SER A 109 3.75 12.44 15.61
C SER A 109 3.44 13.39 14.44
N PHE A 110 4.45 14.03 13.85
CA PHE A 110 4.27 14.84 12.64
C PHE A 110 3.80 13.99 11.44
N ALA A 111 4.38 12.82 11.25
CA ALA A 111 3.99 11.93 10.15
C ALA A 111 2.57 11.36 10.33
N GLU A 112 2.12 11.14 11.56
CA GLU A 112 0.72 10.78 11.86
C GLU A 112 -0.22 11.93 11.55
N LEU A 113 0.09 13.14 11.99
CA LEU A 113 -0.68 14.34 11.70
C LEU A 113 -0.82 14.57 10.18
N GLU A 114 0.27 14.48 9.42
CA GLU A 114 0.23 14.61 7.95
C GLU A 114 -0.68 13.55 7.31
N ARG A 115 -0.67 12.32 7.83
CA ARG A 115 -1.54 11.24 7.36
C ARG A 115 -3.00 11.56 7.62
N ASP A 116 -3.33 12.02 8.81
CA ASP A 116 -4.70 12.34 9.20
C ASP A 116 -5.25 13.51 8.40
N LEU A 117 -4.48 14.57 8.23
CA LEU A 117 -4.83 15.69 7.36
C LEU A 117 -5.04 15.28 5.90
N ALA A 118 -4.21 14.37 5.38
CA ALA A 118 -4.38 13.83 4.03
C ALA A 118 -5.65 12.97 3.92
N ARG A 119 -5.99 12.21 4.96
CA ARG A 119 -7.22 11.42 5.03
C ARG A 119 -8.45 12.32 5.07
N GLU A 120 -8.45 13.36 5.91
CA GLU A 120 -9.53 14.33 5.99
C GLU A 120 -9.79 15.02 4.64
N ARG A 121 -8.73 15.50 3.96
CA ARG A 121 -8.84 16.10 2.62
C ARG A 121 -9.43 15.11 1.60
N THR A 122 -9.01 13.85 1.65
CA THR A 122 -9.54 12.81 0.78
C THR A 122 -11.01 12.55 1.04
N MET A 123 -11.42 12.45 2.30
CA MET A 123 -12.82 12.24 2.68
C MET A 123 -13.71 13.42 2.28
N ALA A 124 -13.27 14.65 2.53
CA ALA A 124 -13.96 15.85 2.08
C ALA A 124 -14.12 15.90 0.56
N GLY A 125 -13.05 15.56 -0.18
CA GLY A 125 -13.08 15.46 -1.64
C GLY A 125 -14.05 14.40 -2.15
N LEU A 126 -14.10 13.23 -1.51
CA LEU A 126 -15.05 12.16 -1.85
C LEU A 126 -16.50 12.56 -1.55
N GLN A 127 -16.76 13.23 -0.42
CA GLN A 127 -18.08 13.75 -0.10
C GLN A 127 -18.55 14.78 -1.13
N ALA A 128 -17.70 15.75 -1.48
CA ALA A 128 -18.00 16.74 -2.49
C ALA A 128 -18.21 16.12 -3.88
N ALA A 129 -17.48 15.06 -4.24
CA ALA A 129 -17.67 14.34 -5.49
C ALA A 129 -19.03 13.60 -5.50
N ARG A 130 -19.38 12.92 -4.40
CA ARG A 130 -20.68 12.23 -4.24
C ARG A 130 -21.86 13.20 -4.28
N ALA A 131 -21.75 14.35 -3.64
CA ALA A 131 -22.77 15.41 -3.69
C ALA A 131 -23.02 15.91 -5.11
N ARG A 132 -21.99 15.87 -5.99
CA ARG A 132 -22.11 16.19 -7.43
C ARG A 132 -22.50 14.99 -8.30
N GLY A 133 -22.99 13.88 -7.70
CA GLY A 133 -23.41 12.67 -8.41
C GLY A 133 -22.28 11.80 -8.97
N ARG A 134 -21.02 12.11 -8.67
CA ARG A 134 -19.88 11.32 -9.11
C ARG A 134 -19.73 10.08 -8.22
N LYS A 135 -20.04 8.89 -8.76
CA LYS A 135 -19.81 7.61 -8.09
C LYS A 135 -18.40 7.13 -8.43
N GLY A 136 -17.59 6.88 -7.42
CA GLY A 136 -16.29 6.23 -7.60
C GLY A 136 -16.44 4.75 -7.94
N GLY A 137 -15.36 4.13 -8.37
CA GLY A 137 -15.31 2.72 -8.68
C GLY A 137 -14.97 2.45 -10.15
N ARG A 138 -14.89 1.15 -10.52
CA ARG A 138 -14.66 0.73 -11.89
C ARG A 138 -15.88 1.05 -12.74
N ARG A 139 -15.68 1.66 -13.90
CA ARG A 139 -16.78 1.91 -14.87
C ARG A 139 -17.50 0.60 -15.18
N PRO A 140 -18.86 0.59 -15.17
CA PRO A 140 -19.63 -0.55 -15.60
C PRO A 140 -19.21 -0.97 -17.03
N LYS A 141 -19.14 -2.28 -17.28
CA LYS A 141 -18.83 -2.80 -18.62
C LYS A 141 -19.99 -2.62 -19.60
N LEU A 142 -21.21 -2.43 -19.08
CA LEU A 142 -22.42 -2.20 -19.85
C LEU A 142 -22.97 -0.83 -19.49
N THR A 143 -23.50 -0.12 -20.48
CA THR A 143 -24.28 1.09 -20.27
C THR A 143 -25.65 0.73 -19.69
N GLU A 144 -26.36 1.72 -19.12
CA GLU A 144 -27.69 1.49 -18.57
C GLU A 144 -28.68 0.98 -19.62
N ASP A 145 -28.57 1.51 -20.84
CA ASP A 145 -29.43 1.05 -21.96
C ASP A 145 -29.10 -0.37 -22.39
N GLN A 146 -27.81 -0.74 -22.39
CA GLN A 146 -27.39 -2.12 -22.63
C GLN A 146 -27.89 -3.08 -21.54
N ALA A 147 -27.88 -2.65 -20.27
CA ALA A 147 -28.39 -3.43 -19.15
C ALA A 147 -29.90 -3.62 -19.24
N LYS A 148 -30.67 -2.57 -19.61
CA LYS A 148 -32.12 -2.64 -19.88
C LYS A 148 -32.45 -3.54 -21.07
N LEU A 149 -31.65 -3.46 -22.15
CA LEU A 149 -31.81 -4.32 -23.30
C LEU A 149 -31.56 -5.80 -22.94
N ALA A 150 -30.48 -6.07 -22.22
CA ALA A 150 -30.18 -7.42 -21.73
C ALA A 150 -31.31 -7.98 -20.84
N ALA A 151 -31.87 -7.15 -19.95
CA ALA A 151 -33.00 -7.53 -19.12
C ALA A 151 -34.22 -7.95 -19.97
N LYS A 152 -34.60 -7.15 -20.98
CA LYS A 152 -35.71 -7.49 -21.92
C LYS A 152 -35.43 -8.80 -22.64
N MET A 153 -34.20 -9.02 -23.10
CA MET A 153 -33.83 -10.26 -23.80
C MET A 153 -33.89 -11.48 -22.87
N PHE A 154 -33.53 -11.35 -21.60
CA PHE A 154 -33.68 -12.43 -20.61
C PHE A 154 -35.11 -12.72 -20.21
N ASP A 155 -36.01 -11.74 -20.30
CA ASP A 155 -37.42 -11.88 -19.96
C ASP A 155 -38.24 -12.45 -21.13
N ASP A 156 -37.69 -12.53 -22.33
CA ASP A 156 -38.28 -13.11 -23.51
C ASP A 156 -37.90 -14.61 -23.61
N PRO A 157 -38.85 -15.55 -23.48
CA PRO A 157 -38.59 -16.99 -23.49
C PRO A 157 -38.09 -17.52 -24.83
N THR A 158 -38.21 -16.77 -25.92
CA THR A 158 -37.75 -17.18 -27.25
C THR A 158 -36.22 -17.02 -27.40
N ASN A 159 -35.58 -16.25 -26.53
CA ASN A 159 -34.17 -15.99 -26.61
C ASN A 159 -33.32 -17.04 -25.86
N ASN A 160 -32.26 -17.53 -26.52
CA ASN A 160 -31.29 -18.41 -25.87
C ASN A 160 -30.28 -17.61 -25.06
N VAL A 161 -30.06 -18.01 -23.81
CA VAL A 161 -29.11 -17.37 -22.90
C VAL A 161 -27.67 -17.31 -23.47
N LYS A 162 -27.28 -18.32 -24.26
CA LYS A 162 -25.93 -18.34 -24.88
C LYS A 162 -25.78 -17.23 -25.91
N ASP A 163 -26.83 -16.97 -26.69
CA ASP A 163 -26.83 -15.95 -27.75
C ASP A 163 -26.85 -14.55 -27.16
N ILE A 164 -27.59 -14.35 -26.05
CA ILE A 164 -27.57 -13.09 -25.30
C ILE A 164 -26.13 -12.77 -24.78
N ILE A 165 -25.46 -13.77 -24.18
CA ILE A 165 -24.08 -13.58 -23.67
C ILE A 165 -23.13 -13.26 -24.83
N ALA A 166 -23.27 -13.93 -25.96
CA ALA A 166 -22.41 -13.69 -27.12
C ALA A 166 -22.60 -12.28 -27.70
N ALA A 167 -23.84 -11.78 -27.74
CA ALA A 167 -24.17 -10.45 -28.23
C ALA A 167 -23.53 -9.32 -27.44
N PHE A 168 -23.48 -9.43 -26.11
CA PHE A 168 -22.89 -8.37 -25.24
C PHE A 168 -21.40 -8.50 -25.01
N LYS A 169 -20.76 -9.59 -25.39
CA LYS A 169 -19.30 -9.83 -25.24
C LYS A 169 -18.76 -9.59 -23.82
N VAL A 170 -19.55 -9.88 -22.81
CA VAL A 170 -19.17 -9.77 -21.40
C VAL A 170 -19.41 -11.11 -20.68
N PRO A 171 -18.68 -11.40 -19.59
CA PRO A 171 -18.91 -12.61 -18.80
C PRO A 171 -20.37 -12.71 -18.32
N ARG A 172 -20.91 -13.93 -18.30
CA ARG A 172 -22.28 -14.24 -17.86
C ARG A 172 -22.64 -13.56 -16.53
N SER A 173 -21.77 -13.67 -15.52
CA SER A 173 -21.99 -13.07 -14.20
C SER A 173 -22.11 -11.54 -14.24
N THR A 174 -21.34 -10.87 -15.11
CA THR A 174 -21.40 -9.42 -15.30
C THR A 174 -22.73 -9.02 -15.97
N LEU A 175 -23.16 -9.77 -16.99
CA LEU A 175 -24.38 -9.51 -17.72
C LEU A 175 -25.62 -9.69 -16.83
N TYR A 176 -25.70 -10.81 -16.10
CA TYR A 176 -26.79 -11.08 -15.16
C TYR A 176 -26.89 -10.01 -14.07
N ARG A 177 -25.77 -9.65 -13.45
CA ARG A 177 -25.74 -8.60 -12.40
C ARG A 177 -26.22 -7.26 -12.92
N ALA A 178 -25.84 -6.89 -14.14
CA ALA A 178 -26.28 -5.62 -14.75
C ALA A 178 -27.75 -5.64 -15.16
N ALA A 179 -28.26 -6.76 -15.66
CA ALA A 179 -29.65 -6.90 -16.10
C ALA A 179 -30.64 -7.04 -14.92
N GLN A 180 -30.22 -7.65 -13.79
CA GLN A 180 -31.09 -7.99 -12.66
C GLN A 180 -31.96 -6.82 -12.16
N PRO A 181 -31.47 -5.58 -11.96
CA PRO A 181 -32.30 -4.46 -11.50
C PRO A 181 -33.40 -4.04 -12.47
N HIS A 182 -33.34 -4.48 -13.75
CA HIS A 182 -34.24 -4.09 -14.82
C HIS A 182 -35.16 -5.21 -15.26
N ARG A 183 -35.04 -6.42 -14.69
CA ARG A 183 -35.88 -7.59 -15.03
C ARG A 183 -37.26 -7.49 -14.36
N LYS A 184 -38.31 -7.82 -15.11
CA LYS A 184 -39.72 -7.76 -14.64
C LYS A 184 -40.05 -8.82 -13.58
N HIS A 185 -39.29 -9.93 -13.51
CA HIS A 185 -39.56 -11.04 -12.58
C HIS A 185 -38.69 -11.06 -11.33
N ALA A 186 -37.82 -10.07 -11.07
CA ALA A 186 -36.98 -10.03 -9.88
C ALA A 186 -37.73 -9.69 -8.58
N SER A 187 -38.97 -9.18 -8.69
CA SER A 187 -39.76 -8.71 -7.53
C SER A 187 -40.68 -9.80 -6.90
N GLY A 188 -40.68 -11.03 -7.42
CA GLY A 188 -41.63 -12.08 -6.98
C GLY A 188 -41.03 -13.25 -6.18
N GLN A 189 -39.69 -13.40 -6.11
CA GLN A 189 -39.07 -14.58 -5.47
C GLN A 189 -38.41 -14.36 -4.12
N GLU A 190 -38.28 -13.12 -3.66
CA GLU A 190 -37.70 -12.84 -2.32
C GLU A 190 -38.72 -13.02 -1.18
N GLN A 191 -40.01 -13.16 -1.46
CA GLN A 191 -41.05 -13.38 -0.41
C GLN A 191 -41.42 -14.82 -0.14
N ALA A 192 -40.86 -15.81 -0.88
CA ALA A 192 -41.24 -17.21 -0.74
C ALA A 192 -40.29 -18.07 0.13
N HIS A 193 -39.24 -17.50 0.71
CA HIS A 193 -38.27 -18.22 1.59
C HIS A 193 -38.19 -17.68 3.00
N ALA A 194 -39.20 -16.91 3.46
CA ALA A 194 -39.29 -16.46 4.85
C ALA A 194 -40.61 -16.95 5.49
N HIS A 195 -40.80 -18.27 5.49
CA HIS A 195 -41.75 -18.98 6.39
C HIS A 195 -41.21 -20.37 6.68
#